data_55ee723ce639e9b9c39181aff6cb06f9
#
_entry.id   55ee723ce639e9b9c39181aff6cb06f9
#
_cell.length_a   1.000
_cell.length_b   1.000
_cell.length_c   1.000
_cell.angle_alpha   90.00
_cell.angle_beta   90.00
_cell.angle_gamma   90.00
#
_symmetry.space_group_name_H-M   'P 1'
#
loop_
_entity.id
_entity.type
_entity.pdbx_description
1 polymer ?
#
loop_
_entity_poly.entity_id
_entity_poly.type
_entity_poly.pdbx_seq_one_letter_code
_entity_poly.pdbx_strand_id
1 'polypeptide(L)'
;GAAQIVIHLLAEQSTLTSSSTAPGYLPGFGVQPAETVRSAARGAKLTPVRLPATAPEPGYRASAPLTDFLRWRDLTCRWPGCDAPVARCDLDHTQPWPVGLTHPSGLKHYCRAHHLIKTFYTGPLGWTDHQRPDGTIIVTAPTGHTYTTDATGGLLFPTLARPTAPLTTSTGAGPTASPHRGAMMPKRRTTRDQDRRARIDRERRHRLDINAEHERQHHAWLAATYQPPPF
;
A
#
# COMPACT_ATOMS: atom_id res chain seq x y z
N GLY A 1 12.91 -23.91 -12.44
CA GLY A 1 12.48 -24.32 -11.12
C GLY A 1 11.16 -23.69 -10.76
N ALA A 2 10.28 -24.38 -10.04
CA ALA A 2 9.00 -23.81 -9.60
C ALA A 2 9.24 -22.69 -8.59
N ALA A 3 8.55 -21.55 -8.77
CA ALA A 3 8.57 -20.46 -7.80
C ALA A 3 7.67 -20.83 -6.60
N GLN A 4 8.16 -20.59 -5.38
CA GLN A 4 7.34 -20.74 -4.19
C GLN A 4 6.33 -19.59 -4.12
N ILE A 5 5.05 -19.89 -4.08
CA ILE A 5 3.98 -18.92 -3.87
C ILE A 5 3.61 -18.94 -2.39
N VAL A 6 3.64 -17.78 -1.75
CA VAL A 6 3.19 -17.58 -0.37
C VAL A 6 2.01 -16.62 -0.36
N ILE A 7 0.91 -17.06 0.23
CA ILE A 7 -0.31 -16.25 0.39
C ILE A 7 -0.45 -15.94 1.88
N HIS A 8 -0.50 -14.67 2.21
CA HIS A 8 -0.71 -14.20 3.58
C HIS A 8 -2.18 -13.85 3.78
N LEU A 9 -2.80 -14.48 4.77
CA LEU A 9 -4.16 -14.19 5.20
C LEU A 9 -4.12 -13.81 6.68
N LEU A 10 -4.72 -12.68 7.03
CA LEU A 10 -4.85 -12.22 8.42
C LEU A 10 -6.19 -12.68 8.99
N ALA A 11 -6.18 -13.22 10.19
CA ALA A 11 -7.39 -13.61 10.92
C ALA A 11 -7.16 -13.58 12.43
N GLU A 12 -8.24 -13.48 13.19
CA GLU A 12 -8.18 -13.68 14.63
C GLU A 12 -8.02 -15.17 14.98
N GLN A 13 -7.30 -15.45 16.06
CA GLN A 13 -7.12 -16.82 16.52
C GLN A 13 -8.46 -17.49 16.85
N SER A 14 -9.41 -16.75 17.40
CA SER A 14 -10.77 -17.22 17.69
C SER A 14 -11.52 -17.71 16.45
N THR A 15 -11.28 -17.10 15.29
CA THR A 15 -11.83 -17.56 14.01
C THR A 15 -11.26 -18.91 13.60
N LEU A 16 -9.97 -19.13 13.81
CA LEU A 16 -9.29 -20.38 13.48
C LEU A 16 -9.74 -21.55 14.37
N THR A 17 -10.02 -21.27 15.64
CA THR A 17 -10.49 -22.27 16.62
C THR A 17 -12.00 -22.49 16.60
N SER A 18 -12.72 -21.94 15.64
CA SER A 18 -14.18 -22.03 15.48
C SER A 18 -15.00 -21.41 16.63
N SER A 19 -14.39 -20.63 17.50
CA SER A 19 -15.08 -19.90 18.58
C SER A 19 -15.63 -18.54 18.15
N SER A 20 -15.34 -18.12 16.91
CA SER A 20 -15.79 -16.85 16.33
C SER A 20 -16.16 -17.00 14.86
N THR A 21 -17.11 -16.18 14.41
CA THR A 21 -17.48 -16.01 13.00
C THR A 21 -16.83 -14.76 12.39
N ALA A 22 -15.90 -14.11 13.11
CA ALA A 22 -15.18 -12.94 12.62
C ALA A 22 -14.46 -13.26 11.30
N PRO A 23 -14.48 -12.35 10.32
CA PRO A 23 -13.86 -12.57 9.02
C PRO A 23 -12.34 -12.51 9.11
N GLY A 24 -11.67 -13.01 8.06
CA GLY A 24 -10.26 -12.72 7.80
C GLY A 24 -10.09 -11.68 6.70
N TYR A 25 -8.85 -11.30 6.45
CA TYR A 25 -8.49 -10.37 5.38
C TYR A 25 -7.40 -10.97 4.49
N LEU A 26 -7.66 -11.00 3.19
CA LEU A 26 -6.73 -11.44 2.17
C LEU A 26 -6.29 -10.24 1.31
N PRO A 27 -5.01 -9.82 1.34
CA PRO A 27 -4.53 -8.70 0.53
C PRO A 27 -4.85 -8.88 -0.96
N GLY A 28 -5.46 -7.86 -1.57
CA GLY A 28 -5.90 -7.89 -2.97
C GLY A 28 -7.27 -8.52 -3.21
N PHE A 29 -7.82 -9.25 -2.23
CA PHE A 29 -9.14 -9.91 -2.32
C PHE A 29 -10.13 -9.43 -1.25
N GLY A 30 -9.67 -8.64 -0.28
CA GLY A 30 -10.52 -8.06 0.75
C GLY A 30 -10.90 -9.02 1.88
N VAL A 31 -12.05 -8.76 2.47
CA VAL A 31 -12.60 -9.50 3.61
C VAL A 31 -13.05 -10.90 3.19
N GLN A 32 -12.69 -11.92 3.97
CA GLN A 32 -12.97 -13.32 3.71
C GLN A 32 -13.87 -13.92 4.80
N PRO A 33 -14.90 -14.70 4.46
CA PRO A 33 -15.72 -15.40 5.45
C PRO A 33 -14.91 -16.31 6.36
N ALA A 34 -15.39 -16.51 7.59
CA ALA A 34 -14.71 -17.36 8.59
C ALA A 34 -14.47 -18.80 8.09
N GLU A 35 -15.39 -19.37 7.32
CA GLU A 35 -15.23 -20.71 6.73
C GLU A 35 -14.08 -20.78 5.74
N THR A 36 -13.96 -19.76 4.88
CA THR A 36 -12.84 -19.64 3.93
C THR A 36 -11.51 -19.53 4.68
N VAL A 37 -11.48 -18.73 5.76
CA VAL A 37 -10.32 -18.58 6.64
C VAL A 37 -9.91 -19.93 7.23
N ARG A 38 -10.85 -20.65 7.84
CA ARG A 38 -10.62 -21.98 8.43
C ARG A 38 -10.15 -22.99 7.39
N SER A 39 -10.76 -22.96 6.22
CA SER A 39 -10.36 -23.86 5.13
C SER A 39 -8.93 -23.56 4.67
N ALA A 40 -8.58 -22.31 4.47
CA ALA A 40 -7.23 -21.90 4.06
C ALA A 40 -6.17 -22.18 5.14
N ALA A 41 -6.56 -22.15 6.42
CA ALA A 41 -5.66 -22.43 7.53
C ALA A 41 -5.30 -23.91 7.70
N ARG A 42 -6.04 -24.83 7.06
CA ARG A 42 -5.73 -26.28 7.14
C ARG A 42 -4.39 -26.56 6.48
N GLY A 43 -3.43 -26.99 7.30
CA GLY A 43 -2.06 -27.27 6.85
C GLY A 43 -1.21 -26.02 6.56
N ALA A 44 -1.73 -24.82 6.80
CA ALA A 44 -0.98 -23.59 6.63
C ALA A 44 -0.03 -23.35 7.82
N LYS A 45 1.08 -22.66 7.55
CA LYS A 45 1.95 -22.15 8.62
C LYS A 45 1.27 -20.95 9.29
N LEU A 46 0.97 -21.08 10.56
CA LEU A 46 0.43 -19.98 11.36
C LEU A 46 1.59 -19.18 11.96
N THR A 47 1.54 -17.87 11.76
CA THR A 47 2.54 -16.93 12.31
C THR A 47 1.81 -15.82 13.07
N PRO A 48 2.04 -15.66 14.38
CA PRO A 48 1.39 -14.61 15.14
C PRO A 48 1.90 -13.23 14.68
N VAL A 49 0.98 -12.28 14.52
CA VAL A 49 1.34 -10.87 14.37
C VAL A 49 1.87 -10.38 15.71
N ARG A 50 3.14 -10.01 15.74
CA ARG A 50 3.78 -9.51 16.95
C ARG A 50 3.35 -8.08 17.21
N LEU A 51 2.79 -7.82 18.39
CA LEU A 51 2.54 -6.46 18.82
C LEU A 51 3.89 -5.75 19.08
N PRO A 52 4.00 -4.48 18.70
CA PRO A 52 5.23 -3.73 18.86
C PRO A 52 5.55 -3.47 20.34
N ALA A 53 6.82 -3.31 20.65
CA ALA A 53 7.27 -2.85 21.95
C ALA A 53 6.87 -1.39 22.20
N THR A 54 6.86 -0.98 23.46
CA THR A 54 6.58 0.41 23.86
C THR A 54 7.77 1.34 23.61
N ALA A 55 8.99 0.79 23.54
CA ALA A 55 10.19 1.55 23.24
C ALA A 55 10.40 1.68 21.72
N PRO A 56 10.87 2.82 21.22
CA PRO A 56 11.21 2.98 19.83
C PRO A 56 12.44 2.14 19.45
N GLU A 57 12.48 1.73 18.17
CA GLU A 57 13.66 1.07 17.62
C GLU A 57 14.78 2.08 17.34
N PRO A 58 16.06 1.69 17.51
CA PRO A 58 17.18 2.64 17.49
C PRO A 58 17.54 3.15 16.07
N GLY A 59 17.08 2.49 15.03
CA GLY A 59 17.45 2.80 13.64
C GLY A 59 16.38 3.55 12.86
N TYR A 60 16.77 4.14 11.73
CA TYR A 60 15.83 4.73 10.77
C TYR A 60 14.88 3.70 10.16
N ARG A 61 15.39 2.50 9.88
CA ARG A 61 14.61 1.43 9.27
C ARG A 61 13.90 0.62 10.34
N ALA A 62 12.60 0.48 10.19
CA ALA A 62 11.81 -0.42 11.02
C ALA A 62 12.26 -1.88 10.83
N SER A 63 12.28 -2.63 11.91
CA SER A 63 12.51 -4.08 11.87
C SER A 63 11.42 -4.81 11.06
N ALA A 64 11.70 -6.04 10.64
CA ALA A 64 10.71 -6.86 9.94
C ALA A 64 9.42 -7.05 10.77
N PRO A 65 9.47 -7.38 12.09
CA PRO A 65 8.26 -7.51 12.90
C PRO A 65 7.44 -6.21 12.98
N LEU A 66 8.10 -5.05 13.13
CA LEU A 66 7.42 -3.76 13.16
C LEU A 66 6.80 -3.42 11.80
N THR A 67 7.53 -3.68 10.71
CA THR A 67 7.02 -3.49 9.35
C THR A 67 5.80 -4.37 9.08
N ASP A 68 5.80 -5.63 9.51
CA ASP A 68 4.67 -6.54 9.35
C ASP A 68 3.47 -6.09 10.17
N PHE A 69 3.67 -5.67 11.44
CA PHE A 69 2.60 -5.08 12.24
C PHE A 69 1.96 -3.88 11.53
N LEU A 70 2.78 -2.95 11.03
CA LEU A 70 2.30 -1.74 10.35
C LEU A 70 1.55 -2.05 9.06
N ARG A 71 1.97 -3.07 8.30
CA ARG A 71 1.24 -3.53 7.11
C ARG A 71 -0.17 -4.01 7.46
N TRP A 72 -0.30 -4.79 8.51
CA TRP A 72 -1.58 -5.32 8.95
C TRP A 72 -2.46 -4.26 9.64
N ARG A 73 -1.86 -3.30 10.32
CA ARG A 73 -2.59 -2.17 10.88
C ARG A 73 -3.16 -1.26 9.79
N ASP A 74 -2.35 -0.91 8.79
CA ASP A 74 -2.71 0.11 7.81
C ASP A 74 -3.51 -0.44 6.62
N LEU A 75 -3.20 -1.63 6.09
CA LEU A 75 -3.75 -2.32 4.91
C LEU A 75 -3.66 -1.50 3.61
N THR A 76 -3.87 -0.20 3.68
CA THR A 76 -3.84 0.74 2.55
C THR A 76 -3.07 2.01 2.90
N CYS A 77 -2.85 2.86 1.91
CA CYS A 77 -2.30 4.20 2.09
C CYS A 77 -3.14 4.97 3.12
N ARG A 78 -2.46 5.62 4.07
CA ARG A 78 -3.10 6.36 5.17
C ARG A 78 -3.46 7.80 4.81
N TRP A 79 -3.34 8.17 3.53
CA TRP A 79 -3.80 9.47 3.06
C TRP A 79 -5.32 9.48 2.87
N PRO A 80 -6.03 10.55 3.26
CA PRO A 80 -7.48 10.65 3.11
C PRO A 80 -7.96 10.31 1.70
N GLY A 81 -8.94 9.41 1.59
CA GLY A 81 -9.52 9.00 0.32
C GLY A 81 -8.61 8.17 -0.59
N CYS A 82 -7.50 7.61 -0.08
CA CYS A 82 -6.61 6.75 -0.85
C CYS A 82 -6.64 5.31 -0.37
N ASP A 83 -6.93 4.39 -1.27
CA ASP A 83 -7.03 2.94 -1.04
C ASP A 83 -5.86 2.15 -1.64
N ALA A 84 -4.78 2.81 -2.06
CA ALA A 84 -3.60 2.13 -2.60
C ALA A 84 -3.08 1.10 -1.58
N PRO A 85 -2.93 -0.19 -1.96
CA PRO A 85 -2.55 -1.24 -1.01
C PRO A 85 -1.14 -1.02 -0.47
N VAL A 86 -0.89 -1.42 0.79
CA VAL A 86 0.41 -1.22 1.48
C VAL A 86 1.60 -1.79 0.72
N ALA A 87 1.40 -2.83 -0.10
CA ALA A 87 2.45 -3.38 -0.96
C ALA A 87 2.99 -2.36 -2.00
N ARG A 88 2.27 -1.27 -2.23
CA ARG A 88 2.62 -0.17 -3.15
C ARG A 88 2.92 1.13 -2.39
N CYS A 89 3.08 1.05 -1.07
CA CYS A 89 3.32 2.19 -0.21
C CYS A 89 4.74 2.17 0.35
N ASP A 90 5.25 3.36 0.62
CA ASP A 90 6.46 3.57 1.40
C ASP A 90 6.09 3.65 2.89
N LEU A 91 6.94 3.15 3.77
CA LEU A 91 6.81 3.38 5.20
C LEU A 91 7.40 4.76 5.53
N ASP A 92 6.56 5.63 6.07
CA ASP A 92 6.86 7.04 6.31
C ASP A 92 6.88 7.39 7.79
N HIS A 93 7.87 8.19 8.20
CA HIS A 93 7.89 8.82 9.52
C HIS A 93 6.99 10.06 9.53
N THR A 94 6.07 10.16 10.51
CA THR A 94 5.21 11.35 10.67
C THR A 94 6.06 12.60 10.85
N GLN A 95 7.03 12.54 11.73
CA GLN A 95 8.10 13.54 11.81
C GLN A 95 9.37 12.98 11.18
N PRO A 96 10.13 13.77 10.41
CA PRO A 96 11.37 13.31 9.78
C PRO A 96 12.37 12.77 10.82
N TRP A 97 13.00 11.65 10.49
CA TRP A 97 14.13 11.14 11.26
C TRP A 97 15.28 12.17 11.31
N PRO A 98 16.03 12.29 12.41
CA PRO A 98 15.98 11.51 13.66
C PRO A 98 15.01 12.07 14.71
N VAL A 99 14.31 13.18 14.45
CA VAL A 99 13.33 13.76 15.38
C VAL A 99 12.14 12.83 15.57
N GLY A 100 11.61 12.31 14.46
CA GLY A 100 10.61 11.24 14.46
C GLY A 100 11.26 9.89 14.70
N LEU A 101 10.91 9.25 15.81
CA LEU A 101 11.47 7.95 16.18
C LEU A 101 10.80 6.81 15.43
N THR A 102 11.52 5.71 15.23
CA THR A 102 11.01 4.48 14.59
C THR A 102 10.16 3.70 15.58
N HIS A 103 8.87 4.01 15.59
CA HIS A 103 7.88 3.48 16.50
C HIS A 103 6.51 3.44 15.80
N PRO A 104 5.59 2.51 16.15
CA PRO A 104 4.28 2.42 15.49
C PRO A 104 3.43 3.69 15.58
N SER A 105 3.55 4.48 16.65
CA SER A 105 2.84 5.77 16.78
C SER A 105 3.49 6.93 16.00
N GLY A 106 4.61 6.69 15.33
CA GLY A 106 5.29 7.65 14.48
C GLY A 106 5.47 7.20 13.02
N LEU A 107 5.02 5.98 12.69
CA LEU A 107 5.18 5.37 11.37
C LEU A 107 3.82 5.04 10.74
N LYS A 108 3.71 5.19 9.43
CA LYS A 108 2.53 4.86 8.64
C LYS A 108 2.88 4.60 7.18
N HIS A 109 1.96 4.02 6.43
CA HIS A 109 2.13 3.80 5.00
C HIS A 109 1.50 4.91 4.17
N TYR A 110 2.30 5.53 3.30
CA TYR A 110 1.82 6.41 2.23
C TYR A 110 2.24 5.87 0.88
N CYS A 111 1.32 5.87 -0.09
CA CYS A 111 1.70 5.54 -1.46
C CYS A 111 2.69 6.59 -1.98
N ARG A 112 3.48 6.23 -2.98
CA ARG A 112 4.56 7.08 -3.50
C ARG A 112 4.12 8.52 -3.78
N ALA A 113 2.93 8.72 -4.32
CA ALA A 113 2.42 10.06 -4.61
C ALA A 113 2.20 10.89 -3.33
N HIS A 114 1.54 10.29 -2.33
CA HIS A 114 1.22 10.98 -1.08
C HIS A 114 2.44 11.15 -0.18
N HIS A 115 3.37 10.21 -0.20
CA HIS A 115 4.65 10.35 0.47
C HIS A 115 5.44 11.56 -0.09
N LEU A 116 5.45 11.74 -1.42
CA LEU A 116 6.10 12.91 -2.04
C LEU A 116 5.37 14.21 -1.70
N ILE A 117 4.03 14.23 -1.71
CA ILE A 117 3.25 15.41 -1.31
C ILE A 117 3.60 15.80 0.13
N LYS A 118 3.52 14.85 1.06
CA LYS A 118 3.86 15.08 2.47
C LYS A 118 5.31 15.54 2.65
N THR A 119 6.23 15.03 1.85
CA THR A 119 7.65 15.36 1.99
C THR A 119 8.02 16.72 1.43
N PHE A 120 7.43 17.10 0.28
CA PHE A 120 7.87 18.29 -0.47
C PHE A 120 6.92 19.47 -0.40
N TYR A 121 5.62 19.26 -0.17
CA TYR A 121 4.63 20.32 -0.01
C TYR A 121 4.24 20.48 1.46
N THR A 122 5.21 20.87 2.28
CA THR A 122 5.05 21.11 3.72
C THR A 122 5.18 22.59 4.05
N GLY A 123 4.93 22.96 5.31
CA GLY A 123 5.03 24.31 5.81
C GLY A 123 3.68 25.03 5.91
N PRO A 124 3.66 26.36 6.11
CA PRO A 124 2.44 27.12 6.39
C PRO A 124 1.36 27.05 5.30
N LEU A 125 1.78 26.85 4.04
CA LEU A 125 0.91 26.69 2.88
C LEU A 125 0.99 25.28 2.28
N GLY A 126 1.43 24.32 3.05
CA GLY A 126 1.61 22.94 2.65
C GLY A 126 0.65 22.00 3.37
N TRP A 127 0.90 20.71 3.17
CA TRP A 127 0.20 19.65 3.87
C TRP A 127 0.96 19.28 5.14
N THR A 128 0.23 19.10 6.22
CA THR A 128 0.80 18.59 7.48
C THR A 128 0.02 17.37 7.94
N ASP A 129 0.68 16.47 8.63
CA ASP A 129 0.03 15.32 9.22
C ASP A 129 0.45 15.14 10.68
N HIS A 130 -0.48 14.64 11.47
CA HIS A 130 -0.29 14.27 12.86
C HIS A 130 -0.80 12.85 13.07
N GLN A 131 -0.06 12.04 13.80
CA GLN A 131 -0.43 10.66 14.10
C GLN A 131 -0.66 10.48 15.60
N ARG A 132 -1.77 9.83 15.95
CA ARG A 132 -2.09 9.42 17.31
C ARG A 132 -1.50 8.04 17.63
N PRO A 133 -1.35 7.68 18.93
CA PRO A 133 -0.82 6.38 19.33
C PRO A 133 -1.61 5.16 18.83
N ASP A 134 -2.90 5.31 18.56
CA ASP A 134 -3.78 4.29 18.01
C ASP A 134 -3.65 4.10 16.47
N GLY A 135 -2.79 4.90 15.85
CA GLY A 135 -2.58 4.90 14.41
C GLY A 135 -3.54 5.79 13.62
N THR A 136 -4.45 6.52 14.28
CA THR A 136 -5.28 7.55 13.64
C THR A 136 -4.40 8.66 13.05
N ILE A 137 -4.63 9.05 11.81
CA ILE A 137 -3.92 10.13 11.13
C ILE A 137 -4.85 11.32 10.94
N ILE A 138 -4.39 12.50 11.31
CA ILE A 138 -5.04 13.77 11.03
C ILE A 138 -4.19 14.49 10.00
N VAL A 139 -4.74 14.73 8.82
CA VAL A 139 -4.07 15.46 7.72
C VAL A 139 -4.70 16.82 7.59
N THR A 140 -3.89 17.88 7.59
CA THR A 140 -4.33 19.25 7.38
C THR A 140 -3.90 19.72 6.00
N ALA A 141 -4.86 20.16 5.19
CA ALA A 141 -4.63 20.71 3.87
C ALA A 141 -4.11 22.17 3.93
N PRO A 142 -3.51 22.68 2.85
CA PRO A 142 -3.11 24.09 2.72
C PRO A 142 -4.25 25.10 2.96
N THR A 143 -5.49 24.66 2.75
CA THR A 143 -6.71 25.45 3.00
C THR A 143 -7.13 25.50 4.47
N GLY A 144 -6.43 24.78 5.35
CA GLY A 144 -6.79 24.64 6.75
C GLY A 144 -7.81 23.54 7.05
N HIS A 145 -8.40 22.90 6.03
CA HIS A 145 -9.29 21.75 6.26
C HIS A 145 -8.52 20.55 6.81
N THR A 146 -9.14 19.88 7.78
CA THR A 146 -8.58 18.69 8.40
C THR A 146 -9.37 17.44 8.01
N TYR A 147 -8.64 16.35 7.80
CA TYR A 147 -9.19 15.04 7.47
C TYR A 147 -8.63 14.02 8.44
N THR A 148 -9.50 13.17 8.98
CA THR A 148 -9.09 12.10 9.89
C THR A 148 -9.26 10.76 9.20
N THR A 149 -8.27 9.88 9.33
CA THR A 149 -8.32 8.52 8.81
C THR A 149 -7.92 7.52 9.90
N ASP A 150 -8.75 6.52 10.10
CA ASP A 150 -8.45 5.42 11.01
C ASP A 150 -7.67 4.31 10.31
N ALA A 151 -6.94 3.51 11.07
CA ALA A 151 -6.22 2.37 10.54
C ALA A 151 -7.21 1.29 10.08
N THR A 152 -7.27 1.02 8.77
CA THR A 152 -8.24 0.08 8.18
C THR A 152 -8.13 -1.31 8.79
N GLY A 153 -6.91 -1.80 9.06
CA GLY A 153 -6.71 -3.06 9.75
C GLY A 153 -7.23 -3.05 11.19
N GLY A 154 -7.17 -1.90 11.87
CA GLY A 154 -7.73 -1.73 13.20
C GLY A 154 -9.26 -1.78 13.24
N LEU A 155 -9.94 -1.37 12.14
CA LEU A 155 -11.38 -1.51 12.02
C LEU A 155 -11.81 -2.98 11.91
N LEU A 156 -11.02 -3.81 11.23
CA LEU A 156 -11.29 -5.24 11.08
C LEU A 156 -10.78 -6.06 12.27
N PHE A 157 -9.66 -5.66 12.84
CA PHE A 157 -8.96 -6.33 13.95
C PHE A 157 -8.62 -5.32 15.03
N PRO A 158 -9.52 -5.05 15.98
CA PRO A 158 -9.36 -3.99 16.99
C PRO A 158 -8.06 -4.04 17.79
N THR A 159 -7.46 -5.22 17.93
CA THR A 159 -6.15 -5.40 18.58
C THR A 159 -5.04 -4.62 17.88
N LEU A 160 -5.14 -4.41 16.55
CA LEU A 160 -4.14 -3.66 15.78
C LEU A 160 -4.25 -2.14 15.93
N ALA A 161 -5.41 -1.64 16.39
CA ALA A 161 -5.65 -0.22 16.67
C ALA A 161 -5.47 0.14 18.16
N ARG A 162 -5.00 -0.80 18.98
CA ARG A 162 -4.70 -0.48 20.38
C ARG A 162 -3.62 0.59 20.43
N PRO A 163 -3.79 1.63 21.29
CA PRO A 163 -2.78 2.66 21.44
C PRO A 163 -1.42 2.05 21.78
N THR A 164 -0.42 2.37 21.00
CA THR A 164 0.98 2.14 21.33
C THR A 164 1.49 3.33 22.15
N ALA A 165 2.59 3.20 22.86
CA ALA A 165 3.06 4.26 23.75
C ALA A 165 3.16 5.62 23.02
N PRO A 166 2.76 6.75 23.66
CA PRO A 166 3.00 8.06 23.07
C PRO A 166 4.50 8.28 22.93
N LEU A 167 4.92 8.77 21.76
CA LEU A 167 6.30 9.17 21.57
C LEU A 167 6.56 10.49 22.31
N THR A 168 7.48 10.48 23.25
CA THR A 168 8.10 11.70 23.73
C THR A 168 8.99 12.20 22.59
N THR A 169 8.51 13.18 21.82
CA THR A 169 9.33 13.81 20.77
C THR A 169 10.54 14.43 21.44
N SER A 170 11.74 14.12 20.96
CA SER A 170 12.92 14.87 21.36
C SER A 170 12.68 16.34 20.99
N THR A 171 12.93 17.25 21.90
CA THR A 171 12.80 18.71 21.72
C THR A 171 13.81 19.29 20.72
N GLY A 172 14.48 18.45 19.93
CA GLY A 172 15.32 18.87 18.83
C GLY A 172 14.46 19.55 17.75
N ALA A 173 14.84 20.76 17.34
CA ALA A 173 14.23 21.42 16.22
C ALA A 173 14.33 20.49 14.98
N GLY A 174 13.17 20.08 14.47
CA GLY A 174 13.11 19.32 13.22
C GLY A 174 13.80 20.11 12.10
N PRO A 175 14.25 19.44 11.04
CA PRO A 175 14.85 20.14 9.92
C PRO A 175 13.86 21.22 9.45
N THR A 176 14.30 22.48 9.51
CA THR A 176 13.53 23.64 9.03
C THR A 176 13.12 23.38 7.59
N ALA A 177 11.83 23.43 7.32
CA ALA A 177 11.32 23.27 5.97
C ALA A 177 11.97 24.33 5.08
N SER A 178 12.80 23.89 4.12
CA SER A 178 13.37 24.80 3.13
C SER A 178 12.25 25.43 2.34
N PRO A 179 12.21 26.77 2.15
CA PRO A 179 11.19 27.43 1.32
C PRO A 179 11.20 26.93 -0.14
N HIS A 180 12.29 26.28 -0.56
CA HIS A 180 12.44 25.71 -1.90
C HIS A 180 12.13 24.21 -1.99
N ARG A 181 11.59 23.58 -0.95
CA ARG A 181 11.35 22.14 -0.92
C ARG A 181 10.37 21.68 -2.02
N GLY A 182 9.36 22.50 -2.34
CA GLY A 182 8.46 22.24 -3.47
C GLY A 182 9.18 22.23 -4.83
N ALA A 183 10.22 23.05 -4.99
CA ALA A 183 11.02 23.07 -6.20
C ALA A 183 11.92 21.82 -6.34
N MET A 184 12.23 21.14 -5.25
CA MET A 184 13.02 19.89 -5.22
C MET A 184 12.14 18.64 -5.49
N MET A 185 10.83 18.78 -5.52
CA MET A 185 9.95 17.65 -5.82
C MET A 185 10.25 17.10 -7.21
N PRO A 186 10.41 15.76 -7.36
CA PRO A 186 10.63 15.14 -8.66
C PRO A 186 9.53 15.53 -9.64
N LYS A 187 9.90 16.18 -10.73
CA LYS A 187 8.96 16.53 -11.80
C LYS A 187 8.79 15.35 -12.73
N ARG A 188 7.56 15.10 -13.16
CA ARG A 188 7.29 14.12 -14.22
C ARG A 188 7.95 14.58 -15.51
N ARG A 189 8.59 13.66 -16.22
CA ARG A 189 9.14 13.91 -17.58
C ARG A 189 8.02 14.12 -18.61
N THR A 190 6.87 13.48 -18.36
CA THR A 190 5.70 13.48 -19.23
C THR A 190 4.45 13.83 -18.44
N THR A 191 3.47 14.44 -19.09
CA THR A 191 2.16 14.69 -18.49
C THR A 191 1.36 13.39 -18.37
N ARG A 192 0.34 13.38 -17.50
CA ARG A 192 -0.58 12.21 -17.40
C ARG A 192 -1.24 11.88 -18.74
N ASP A 193 -1.54 12.91 -19.53
CA ASP A 193 -2.17 12.75 -20.83
C ASP A 193 -1.19 12.12 -21.84
N GLN A 194 0.07 12.57 -21.86
CA GLN A 194 1.12 11.96 -22.67
C GLN A 194 1.35 10.49 -22.29
N ASP A 195 1.41 10.17 -21.00
CA ASP A 195 1.58 8.78 -20.53
C ASP A 195 0.38 7.92 -20.93
N ARG A 196 -0.84 8.46 -20.83
CA ARG A 196 -2.07 7.80 -21.25
C ARG A 196 -2.06 7.53 -22.76
N ARG A 197 -1.74 8.53 -23.57
CA ARG A 197 -1.63 8.39 -25.03
C ARG A 197 -0.57 7.34 -25.42
N ALA A 198 0.62 7.43 -24.84
CA ALA A 198 1.68 6.46 -25.09
C ALA A 198 1.29 5.02 -24.73
N ARG A 199 0.48 4.83 -23.66
CA ARG A 199 -0.06 3.51 -23.31
C ARG A 199 -1.08 3.03 -24.34
N ILE A 200 -2.01 3.89 -24.75
CA ILE A 200 -3.00 3.57 -25.77
C ILE A 200 -2.32 3.21 -27.09
N ASP A 201 -1.31 3.96 -27.49
CA ASP A 201 -0.60 3.71 -28.76
C ASP A 201 0.23 2.42 -28.72
N ARG A 202 0.79 2.07 -27.56
CA ARG A 202 1.45 0.75 -27.40
C ARG A 202 0.46 -0.39 -27.54
N GLU A 203 -0.71 -0.28 -26.89
CA GLU A 203 -1.75 -1.30 -26.97
C GLU A 203 -2.30 -1.43 -28.39
N ARG A 204 -2.52 -0.32 -29.08
CA ARG A 204 -2.95 -0.32 -30.49
C ARG A 204 -1.94 -1.02 -31.40
N ARG A 205 -0.65 -0.70 -31.24
CA ARG A 205 0.42 -1.38 -32.01
C ARG A 205 0.43 -2.88 -31.72
N HIS A 206 0.39 -3.25 -30.46
CA HIS A 206 0.35 -4.66 -30.07
C HIS A 206 -0.85 -5.40 -30.67
N ARG A 207 -2.02 -4.78 -30.69
CA ARG A 207 -3.21 -5.35 -31.35
C ARG A 207 -3.07 -5.46 -32.85
N LEU A 208 -2.48 -4.46 -33.50
CA LEU A 208 -2.19 -4.52 -34.95
C LEU A 208 -1.25 -5.68 -35.28
N ASP A 209 -0.20 -5.87 -34.47
CA ASP A 209 0.75 -6.98 -34.67
C ASP A 209 0.07 -8.34 -34.49
N ILE A 210 -0.78 -8.51 -33.49
CA ILE A 210 -1.57 -9.74 -33.27
C ILE A 210 -2.51 -9.99 -34.46
N ASN A 211 -3.24 -8.97 -34.89
CA ASN A 211 -4.18 -9.11 -36.01
C ASN A 211 -3.45 -9.47 -37.33
N ALA A 212 -2.33 -8.81 -37.59
CA ALA A 212 -1.51 -9.12 -38.77
C ALA A 212 -0.97 -10.55 -38.74
N GLU A 213 -0.60 -11.06 -37.55
CA GLU A 213 -0.20 -12.47 -37.41
C GLU A 213 -1.38 -13.41 -37.63
N HIS A 214 -2.55 -13.14 -37.10
CA HIS A 214 -3.75 -13.94 -37.34
C HIS A 214 -4.12 -13.95 -38.84
N GLU A 215 -4.02 -12.80 -39.49
CA GLU A 215 -4.25 -12.73 -40.96
C GLU A 215 -3.24 -13.58 -41.75
N ARG A 216 -1.95 -13.50 -41.41
CA ARG A 216 -0.93 -14.36 -42.03
C ARG A 216 -1.25 -15.84 -41.84
N GLN A 217 -1.60 -16.25 -40.62
CA GLN A 217 -1.97 -17.63 -40.31
C GLN A 217 -3.22 -18.07 -41.07
N HIS A 218 -4.22 -17.19 -41.14
CA HIS A 218 -5.46 -17.46 -41.87
C HIS A 218 -5.19 -17.61 -43.39
N HIS A 219 -4.40 -16.72 -43.97
CA HIS A 219 -4.03 -16.84 -45.39
C HIS A 219 -3.20 -18.11 -45.65
N ALA A 220 -2.25 -18.46 -44.78
CA ALA A 220 -1.50 -19.70 -44.90
C ALA A 220 -2.41 -20.93 -44.80
N TRP A 221 -3.37 -20.92 -43.90
CA TRP A 221 -4.35 -21.99 -43.78
C TRP A 221 -5.24 -22.09 -45.04
N LEU A 222 -5.77 -20.98 -45.56
CA LEU A 222 -6.53 -20.96 -46.81
C LEU A 222 -5.71 -21.52 -47.96
N ALA A 223 -4.45 -21.09 -48.15
CA ALA A 223 -3.59 -21.58 -49.18
C ALA A 223 -3.31 -23.10 -49.10
N ALA A 224 -3.22 -23.63 -47.87
CA ALA A 224 -3.00 -25.07 -47.62
C ALA A 224 -4.27 -25.91 -47.82
N THR A 225 -5.45 -25.33 -47.63
CA THR A 225 -6.72 -26.05 -47.65
C THR A 225 -7.55 -25.78 -48.92
N TYR A 226 -7.13 -24.83 -49.76
CA TYR A 226 -7.83 -24.50 -51.00
C TYR A 226 -7.83 -25.68 -51.97
N GLN A 227 -8.99 -26.16 -52.31
CA GLN A 227 -9.21 -27.11 -53.39
C GLN A 227 -9.85 -26.37 -54.59
N PRO A 228 -9.22 -26.33 -55.77
CA PRO A 228 -9.85 -25.70 -56.92
C PRO A 228 -11.12 -26.46 -57.31
N PRO A 229 -12.12 -25.77 -57.84
CA PRO A 229 -13.35 -26.42 -58.27
C PRO A 229 -13.06 -27.47 -59.35
N PRO A 230 -13.85 -28.54 -59.44
CA PRO A 230 -13.58 -29.72 -60.26
C PRO A 230 -13.92 -29.52 -61.74
N PHE A 231 -13.62 -28.35 -62.35
CA PHE A 231 -13.76 -28.06 -63.80
C PHE A 231 -12.68 -27.13 -64.27
#